data_a9e8f364173fe718ec3d960f41600627
#
_entry.id   a9e8f364173fe718ec3d960f41600627
#
_cell.length_a   1.000
_cell.length_b   1.000
_cell.length_c   1.000
_cell.angle_alpha   90.00
_cell.angle_beta   90.00
_cell.angle_gamma   90.00
#
_symmetry.space_group_name_H-M   'P 1'
#
loop_
_entity.id
_entity.type
_entity.pdbx_description
1 polymer ?
#
loop_
_entity_poly.entity_id
_entity_poly.type
_entity_poly.pdbx_seq_one_letter_code
_entity_poly.pdbx_strand_id
1 'polypeptide(L)'
;MRRIFALALIVSFGAGCNAQPPANNAAVSVVHSDMEPVTLKASDGVTVYGRWYKAANPKALILLFHQAGSSKDEYATIAPRLAEAGYSALAIDQRSGDGLYGKNETADALGRKADYLEARPDLQAALDWARTQKLPIVLWGSSYSSSLIFPLAAQNPDGIIALLSFSPGEYFDSDKHMIAAAAANVRVPVFVASTREELSDADPIMAALPKNSANVRFVPEHGVHGSSTLIAKRNPDGAEANWSAVMAFLNRVAPAK
;
A
#
# COMPACT_ATOMS: atom_id res chain seq x y z
N MET A 1 -9.60 -37.39 86.40
CA MET A 1 -10.79 -36.52 86.26
C MET A 1 -10.32 -35.14 85.90
N ARG A 2 -10.31 -34.79 84.66
CA ARG A 2 -10.04 -33.41 84.18
C ARG A 2 -11.05 -33.10 83.10
N ARG A 3 -11.91 -32.12 83.36
CA ARG A 3 -12.92 -31.56 82.43
C ARG A 3 -12.23 -30.61 81.53
N ILE A 4 -12.38 -30.76 80.20
CA ILE A 4 -11.95 -29.84 79.19
C ILE A 4 -13.17 -29.07 78.70
N PHE A 5 -13.18 -27.73 78.85
CA PHE A 5 -14.14 -26.80 78.30
C PHE A 5 -13.80 -26.54 76.84
N ALA A 6 -14.73 -26.73 75.96
CA ALA A 6 -14.63 -26.32 74.56
C ALA A 6 -15.22 -24.92 74.40
N LEU A 7 -14.39 -24.01 73.92
CA LEU A 7 -14.78 -22.62 73.58
C LEU A 7 -15.16 -22.59 72.11
N ALA A 8 -16.44 -22.30 71.81
CA ALA A 8 -16.91 -22.12 70.44
C ALA A 8 -16.63 -20.69 69.96
N LEU A 9 -15.84 -20.56 68.91
CA LEU A 9 -15.56 -19.27 68.25
C LEU A 9 -16.58 -19.08 67.12
N ILE A 10 -17.41 -18.06 67.23
CA ILE A 10 -18.36 -17.65 66.18
C ILE A 10 -17.61 -16.69 65.23
N VAL A 11 -17.37 -17.15 63.98
CA VAL A 11 -16.85 -16.32 62.92
C VAL A 11 -18.00 -15.76 62.07
N SER A 12 -18.17 -14.46 62.17
CA SER A 12 -19.15 -13.72 61.32
C SER A 12 -18.55 -13.50 59.95
N PHE A 13 -19.14 -14.09 58.92
CA PHE A 13 -18.85 -13.78 57.51
C PHE A 13 -19.57 -12.49 57.11
N GLY A 14 -18.82 -11.39 56.95
CA GLY A 14 -19.26 -10.19 56.28
C GLY A 14 -19.32 -10.41 54.78
N ALA A 15 -20.49 -10.33 54.15
CA ALA A 15 -20.63 -10.34 52.70
C ALA A 15 -20.19 -8.99 52.13
N GLY A 16 -18.97 -8.90 51.64
CA GLY A 16 -18.50 -7.79 50.85
C GLY A 16 -19.02 -7.89 49.41
N CYS A 17 -19.97 -7.01 49.03
CA CYS A 17 -20.33 -6.83 47.63
C CYS A 17 -19.16 -6.22 46.86
N ASN A 18 -18.41 -7.02 46.14
CA ASN A 18 -17.49 -6.56 45.10
C ASN A 18 -18.32 -6.12 43.87
N ALA A 19 -18.61 -4.87 43.72
CA ALA A 19 -19.12 -4.29 42.48
C ALA A 19 -17.96 -4.26 41.48
N GLN A 20 -17.96 -5.19 40.52
CA GLN A 20 -17.07 -5.17 39.38
C GLN A 20 -17.47 -3.99 38.47
N PRO A 21 -16.53 -3.11 38.04
CA PRO A 21 -16.87 -2.06 37.11
C PRO A 21 -17.34 -2.64 35.78
N PRO A 22 -18.27 -2.01 35.07
CA PRO A 22 -18.76 -2.53 33.80
C PRO A 22 -17.61 -2.60 32.80
N ALA A 23 -17.40 -3.80 32.24
CA ALA A 23 -16.51 -3.98 31.12
C ALA A 23 -16.99 -3.13 29.95
N ASN A 24 -16.25 -2.11 29.63
CA ASN A 24 -16.51 -1.26 28.47
C ASN A 24 -16.15 -2.09 27.21
N ASN A 25 -17.04 -2.95 26.76
CA ASN A 25 -16.99 -3.59 25.47
C ASN A 25 -17.33 -2.54 24.40
N ALA A 26 -16.39 -1.63 24.14
CA ALA A 26 -16.38 -0.94 22.88
C ALA A 26 -16.15 -2.02 21.81
N ALA A 27 -17.22 -2.48 21.19
CA ALA A 27 -17.13 -3.30 19.98
C ALA A 27 -16.29 -2.52 18.99
N VAL A 28 -15.06 -2.97 18.73
CA VAL A 28 -14.28 -2.51 17.59
C VAL A 28 -15.13 -2.91 16.39
N SER A 29 -15.85 -1.94 15.83
CA SER A 29 -16.49 -2.10 14.53
C SER A 29 -15.38 -2.38 13.55
N VAL A 30 -15.23 -3.65 13.15
CA VAL A 30 -14.44 -4.01 11.99
C VAL A 30 -15.17 -3.34 10.82
N VAL A 31 -14.70 -2.16 10.43
CA VAL A 31 -15.15 -1.50 9.21
C VAL A 31 -14.66 -2.40 8.08
N HIS A 32 -15.54 -3.27 7.59
CA HIS A 32 -15.29 -3.94 6.33
C HIS A 32 -15.25 -2.82 5.29
N SER A 33 -14.06 -2.50 4.81
CA SER A 33 -13.93 -1.64 3.63
C SER A 33 -14.69 -2.37 2.52
N ASP A 34 -15.75 -1.72 2.01
CA ASP A 34 -16.51 -2.24 0.87
C ASP A 34 -15.54 -2.44 -0.29
N MET A 35 -15.31 -3.70 -0.63
CA MET A 35 -14.41 -4.09 -1.69
C MET A 35 -15.25 -4.50 -2.90
N GLU A 36 -15.04 -3.81 -4.03
CA GLU A 36 -15.76 -4.08 -5.26
C GLU A 36 -14.82 -4.50 -6.39
N PRO A 37 -15.19 -5.50 -7.21
CA PRO A 37 -14.44 -5.80 -8.42
C PRO A 37 -14.58 -4.64 -9.42
N VAL A 38 -13.48 -4.35 -10.10
CA VAL A 38 -13.43 -3.34 -11.19
C VAL A 38 -12.84 -3.99 -12.43
N THR A 39 -13.41 -3.67 -13.57
CA THR A 39 -12.90 -4.08 -14.88
C THR A 39 -12.62 -2.84 -15.71
N LEU A 40 -11.39 -2.72 -16.21
CA LEU A 40 -10.92 -1.62 -17.03
C LEU A 40 -10.60 -2.12 -18.44
N LYS A 41 -10.48 -1.20 -19.38
CA LYS A 41 -10.07 -1.49 -20.74
C LYS A 41 -8.81 -0.71 -21.08
N ALA A 42 -7.69 -1.39 -21.29
CA ALA A 42 -6.48 -0.77 -21.77
C ALA A 42 -6.63 -0.34 -23.24
N SER A 43 -5.85 0.65 -23.68
CA SER A 43 -5.96 1.23 -25.03
C SER A 43 -5.68 0.25 -26.16
N ASP A 44 -4.95 -0.82 -25.88
CA ASP A 44 -4.66 -1.93 -26.81
C ASP A 44 -5.71 -3.06 -26.76
N GLY A 45 -6.80 -2.85 -26.04
CA GLY A 45 -7.92 -3.78 -25.98
C GLY A 45 -7.81 -4.86 -24.90
N VAL A 46 -6.74 -4.91 -24.10
CA VAL A 46 -6.63 -5.85 -22.98
C VAL A 46 -7.60 -5.46 -21.86
N THR A 47 -8.30 -6.45 -21.30
CA THR A 47 -9.15 -6.26 -20.13
C THR A 47 -8.29 -6.37 -18.89
N VAL A 48 -8.33 -5.33 -18.05
CA VAL A 48 -7.56 -5.24 -16.81
C VAL A 48 -8.51 -5.39 -15.62
N TYR A 49 -8.28 -6.40 -14.79
CA TYR A 49 -9.07 -6.67 -13.61
C TYR A 49 -8.48 -5.97 -12.39
N GLY A 50 -9.35 -5.49 -11.52
CA GLY A 50 -8.94 -4.76 -10.33
C GLY A 50 -9.89 -4.95 -9.17
N ARG A 51 -9.50 -4.37 -8.04
CA ARG A 51 -10.26 -4.39 -6.80
C ARG A 51 -10.25 -2.99 -6.19
N TRP A 52 -11.44 -2.44 -6.02
CA TRP A 52 -11.68 -1.12 -5.48
C TRP A 52 -11.98 -1.20 -3.98
N TYR A 53 -11.24 -0.47 -3.17
CA TYR A 53 -11.41 -0.34 -1.73
C TYR A 53 -11.84 1.09 -1.43
N LYS A 54 -13.07 1.26 -0.95
CA LYS A 54 -13.66 2.58 -0.70
C LYS A 54 -13.40 3.03 0.74
N ALA A 55 -12.89 4.23 0.90
CA ALA A 55 -12.93 4.94 2.17
C ALA A 55 -14.26 5.72 2.27
N ALA A 56 -14.82 5.85 3.48
CA ALA A 56 -16.08 6.55 3.70
C ALA A 56 -16.00 8.04 3.30
N ASN A 57 -14.89 8.71 3.64
CA ASN A 57 -14.63 10.12 3.30
C ASN A 57 -13.21 10.22 2.72
N PRO A 58 -13.02 9.92 1.43
CA PRO A 58 -11.69 9.78 0.87
C PRO A 58 -10.95 11.11 0.74
N LYS A 59 -9.73 11.16 1.29
CA LYS A 59 -8.77 12.27 1.13
C LYS A 59 -8.14 12.26 -0.26
N ALA A 60 -7.85 11.06 -0.77
CA ALA A 60 -7.28 10.81 -2.10
C ALA A 60 -7.63 9.39 -2.55
N LEU A 61 -7.37 9.11 -3.82
CA LEU A 61 -7.40 7.79 -4.42
C LEU A 61 -5.97 7.32 -4.70
N ILE A 62 -5.62 6.14 -4.20
CA ILE A 62 -4.31 5.53 -4.40
C ILE A 62 -4.42 4.42 -5.44
N LEU A 63 -3.66 4.51 -6.53
CA LEU A 63 -3.50 3.45 -7.52
C LEU A 63 -2.36 2.54 -7.11
N LEU A 64 -2.63 1.25 -6.93
CA LEU A 64 -1.73 0.25 -6.40
C LEU A 64 -1.31 -0.73 -7.51
N PHE A 65 -0.02 -0.69 -7.86
CA PHE A 65 0.60 -1.48 -8.92
C PHE A 65 1.59 -2.49 -8.33
N HIS A 66 1.33 -3.79 -8.56
CA HIS A 66 2.05 -4.88 -7.94
C HIS A 66 3.46 -5.12 -8.53
N GLN A 67 4.29 -5.87 -7.80
CA GLN A 67 5.62 -6.30 -8.25
C GLN A 67 5.56 -7.38 -9.34
N ALA A 68 6.71 -7.71 -9.91
CA ALA A 68 6.86 -8.79 -10.89
C ALA A 68 6.33 -10.13 -10.36
N GLY A 69 5.71 -10.92 -11.24
CA GLY A 69 5.17 -12.23 -10.90
C GLY A 69 4.02 -12.24 -9.90
N SER A 70 3.44 -11.07 -9.59
CA SER A 70 2.42 -10.88 -8.57
C SER A 70 1.04 -10.57 -9.17
N SER A 71 0.11 -10.18 -8.31
CA SER A 71 -1.26 -9.79 -8.64
C SER A 71 -1.71 -8.65 -7.71
N LYS A 72 -2.92 -8.12 -7.93
CA LYS A 72 -3.59 -7.16 -7.02
C LYS A 72 -3.64 -7.63 -5.56
N ASP A 73 -3.50 -8.94 -5.32
CA ASP A 73 -3.53 -9.53 -3.99
C ASP A 73 -2.25 -9.26 -3.15
N GLU A 74 -1.18 -8.72 -3.74
CA GLU A 74 -0.08 -8.09 -2.98
C GLU A 74 -0.61 -7.03 -2.01
N TYR A 75 -1.69 -6.36 -2.38
CA TYR A 75 -2.31 -5.28 -1.62
C TYR A 75 -3.49 -5.72 -0.73
N ALA A 76 -3.75 -7.04 -0.61
CA ALA A 76 -4.89 -7.55 0.13
C ALA A 76 -4.91 -7.13 1.62
N THR A 77 -3.74 -6.87 2.23
CA THR A 77 -3.63 -6.36 3.61
C THR A 77 -3.31 -4.87 3.68
N ILE A 78 -2.78 -4.29 2.60
CA ILE A 78 -2.39 -2.88 2.52
C ILE A 78 -3.60 -2.00 2.20
N ALA A 79 -4.38 -2.37 1.17
CA ALA A 79 -5.48 -1.55 0.68
C ALA A 79 -6.63 -1.37 1.69
N PRO A 80 -7.07 -2.38 2.47
CA PRO A 80 -8.03 -2.18 3.54
C PRO A 80 -7.53 -1.17 4.59
N ARG A 81 -6.26 -1.28 4.99
CA ARG A 81 -5.65 -0.37 5.96
C ARG A 81 -5.56 1.08 5.44
N LEU A 82 -5.33 1.26 4.14
CA LEU A 82 -5.41 2.58 3.49
C LEU A 82 -6.85 3.12 3.53
N ALA A 83 -7.86 2.29 3.25
CA ALA A 83 -9.26 2.70 3.28
C ALA A 83 -9.70 3.12 4.69
N GLU A 84 -9.30 2.38 5.73
CA GLU A 84 -9.51 2.73 7.14
C GLU A 84 -8.84 4.06 7.51
N ALA A 85 -7.66 4.36 6.93
CA ALA A 85 -6.95 5.62 7.13
C ALA A 85 -7.52 6.80 6.30
N GLY A 86 -8.60 6.57 5.53
CA GLY A 86 -9.27 7.59 4.73
C GLY A 86 -8.70 7.76 3.33
N TYR A 87 -8.05 6.76 2.77
CA TYR A 87 -7.58 6.73 1.38
C TYR A 87 -8.28 5.63 0.61
N SER A 88 -9.11 5.97 -0.36
CA SER A 88 -9.61 4.96 -1.28
C SER A 88 -8.47 4.38 -2.11
N ALA A 89 -8.56 3.10 -2.49
CA ALA A 89 -7.48 2.45 -3.25
C ALA A 89 -8.02 1.54 -4.35
N LEU A 90 -7.39 1.58 -5.53
CA LEU A 90 -7.61 0.63 -6.61
C LEU A 90 -6.34 -0.19 -6.83
N ALA A 91 -6.40 -1.49 -6.54
CA ALA A 91 -5.36 -2.44 -6.90
C ALA A 91 -5.73 -3.14 -8.20
N ILE A 92 -4.84 -3.17 -9.18
CA ILE A 92 -5.07 -3.83 -10.47
C ILE A 92 -4.12 -5.02 -10.67
N ASP A 93 -4.58 -5.98 -11.46
CA ASP A 93 -3.74 -7.02 -12.06
C ASP A 93 -3.09 -6.45 -13.32
N GLN A 94 -1.79 -6.18 -13.30
CA GLN A 94 -1.07 -5.84 -14.52
C GLN A 94 -0.80 -7.13 -15.31
N ARG A 95 -0.86 -7.03 -16.65
CA ARG A 95 -0.67 -8.18 -17.57
C ARG A 95 0.67 -8.89 -17.45
N SER A 96 1.70 -8.23 -16.92
CA SER A 96 3.05 -8.79 -16.68
C SER A 96 3.18 -9.49 -15.32
N GLY A 97 2.07 -9.75 -14.64
CA GLY A 97 2.03 -10.46 -13.37
C GLY A 97 1.93 -11.97 -13.49
N ASP A 98 1.77 -12.61 -12.32
CA ASP A 98 1.59 -14.06 -12.14
C ASP A 98 0.95 -14.31 -10.75
N GLY A 99 1.15 -15.49 -10.15
CA GLY A 99 0.44 -15.97 -8.97
C GLY A 99 1.13 -15.79 -7.61
N LEU A 100 2.15 -14.94 -7.44
CA LEU A 100 2.95 -14.85 -6.20
C LEU A 100 2.12 -14.58 -4.93
N TYR A 101 1.10 -13.72 -5.02
CA TYR A 101 0.21 -13.38 -3.89
C TYR A 101 -1.22 -13.88 -4.08
N GLY A 102 -1.56 -14.32 -5.25
CA GLY A 102 -2.90 -14.75 -5.63
C GLY A 102 -3.05 -14.72 -7.15
N LYS A 103 -4.24 -15.06 -7.61
CA LYS A 103 -4.52 -15.14 -9.04
C LYS A 103 -4.42 -13.77 -9.73
N ASN A 104 -3.66 -13.70 -10.82
CA ASN A 104 -3.66 -12.55 -11.72
C ASN A 104 -4.63 -12.80 -12.87
N GLU A 105 -5.82 -12.21 -12.79
CA GLU A 105 -6.91 -12.44 -13.75
C GLU A 105 -6.62 -11.82 -15.11
N THR A 106 -5.86 -10.73 -15.17
CA THR A 106 -5.46 -10.07 -16.43
C THR A 106 -4.45 -10.92 -17.21
N ALA A 107 -3.41 -11.43 -16.53
CA ALA A 107 -2.41 -12.30 -17.14
C ALA A 107 -3.03 -13.62 -17.61
N ASP A 108 -3.91 -14.21 -16.80
CA ASP A 108 -4.64 -15.43 -17.16
C ASP A 108 -5.53 -15.23 -18.40
N ALA A 109 -6.30 -14.11 -18.43
CA ALA A 109 -7.16 -13.78 -19.55
C ALA A 109 -6.36 -13.45 -20.84
N LEU A 110 -5.15 -12.89 -20.70
CA LEU A 110 -4.24 -12.63 -21.81
C LEU A 110 -3.71 -13.94 -22.44
N GLY A 111 -3.53 -15.00 -21.64
CA GLY A 111 -3.14 -16.33 -22.09
C GLY A 111 -1.70 -16.44 -22.59
N ARG A 112 -0.86 -15.45 -22.34
CA ARG A 112 0.59 -15.43 -22.65
C ARG A 112 1.35 -14.61 -21.62
N LYS A 113 2.65 -14.83 -21.53
CA LYS A 113 3.52 -13.92 -20.77
C LYS A 113 3.62 -12.56 -21.47
N ALA A 114 3.69 -11.51 -20.67
CA ALA A 114 3.91 -10.15 -21.14
C ALA A 114 5.15 -9.57 -20.46
N ASP A 115 5.89 -8.75 -21.20
CA ASP A 115 7.02 -8.00 -20.64
C ASP A 115 6.55 -6.87 -19.74
N TYR A 116 7.44 -6.39 -18.86
CA TYR A 116 7.11 -5.33 -17.91
C TYR A 116 6.63 -4.04 -18.59
N LEU A 117 7.22 -3.67 -19.73
CA LEU A 117 6.82 -2.46 -20.47
C LEU A 117 5.45 -2.59 -21.13
N GLU A 118 5.00 -3.82 -21.43
CA GLU A 118 3.65 -4.07 -21.93
C GLU A 118 2.55 -3.73 -20.92
N ALA A 119 2.88 -3.62 -19.62
CA ALA A 119 1.92 -3.21 -18.58
C ALA A 119 1.60 -1.71 -18.59
N ARG A 120 2.33 -0.85 -19.33
CA ARG A 120 2.09 0.60 -19.36
C ARG A 120 0.64 0.99 -19.71
N PRO A 121 -0.03 0.39 -20.70
CA PRO A 121 -1.44 0.65 -20.97
C PRO A 121 -2.37 0.26 -19.82
N ASP A 122 -2.02 -0.71 -18.99
CA ASP A 122 -2.82 -1.12 -17.83
C ASP A 122 -2.78 -0.05 -16.74
N LEU A 123 -1.57 0.50 -16.48
CA LEU A 123 -1.39 1.61 -15.54
C LEU A 123 -2.14 2.86 -16.02
N GLN A 124 -2.09 3.16 -17.33
CA GLN A 124 -2.81 4.28 -17.91
C GLN A 124 -4.33 4.10 -17.78
N ALA A 125 -4.85 2.90 -18.05
CA ALA A 125 -6.28 2.60 -17.88
C ALA A 125 -6.75 2.81 -16.43
N ALA A 126 -5.92 2.43 -15.46
CA ALA A 126 -6.21 2.69 -14.05
C ALA A 126 -6.21 4.20 -13.73
N LEU A 127 -5.27 4.96 -14.28
CA LEU A 127 -5.22 6.41 -14.12
C LEU A 127 -6.43 7.11 -14.74
N ASP A 128 -6.83 6.70 -15.95
CA ASP A 128 -7.98 7.27 -16.63
C ASP A 128 -9.28 6.98 -15.87
N TRP A 129 -9.44 5.79 -15.35
CA TRP A 129 -10.53 5.45 -14.45
C TRP A 129 -10.50 6.28 -13.15
N ALA A 130 -9.33 6.44 -12.53
CA ALA A 130 -9.18 7.21 -11.29
C ALA A 130 -9.61 8.67 -11.47
N ARG A 131 -9.35 9.27 -12.62
CA ARG A 131 -9.78 10.64 -12.97
C ARG A 131 -11.29 10.80 -12.94
N THR A 132 -12.05 9.74 -13.27
CA THR A 132 -13.52 9.76 -13.21
C THR A 132 -14.04 9.88 -11.77
N GLN A 133 -13.25 9.50 -10.77
CA GLN A 133 -13.60 9.58 -9.35
C GLN A 133 -13.48 10.98 -8.76
N LYS A 134 -12.84 11.93 -9.47
CA LYS A 134 -12.69 13.35 -9.09
C LYS A 134 -11.99 13.54 -7.73
N LEU A 135 -11.09 12.63 -7.38
CA LEU A 135 -10.25 12.70 -6.18
C LEU A 135 -8.81 13.04 -6.58
N PRO A 136 -8.02 13.66 -5.69
CA PRO A 136 -6.58 13.72 -5.85
C PRO A 136 -6.00 12.31 -5.98
N ILE A 137 -5.06 12.09 -6.91
CA ILE A 137 -4.54 10.76 -7.23
C ILE A 137 -3.12 10.61 -6.71
N VAL A 138 -2.86 9.48 -6.05
CA VAL A 138 -1.52 9.06 -5.64
C VAL A 138 -1.16 7.79 -6.41
N LEU A 139 0.01 7.76 -7.02
CA LEU A 139 0.52 6.56 -7.67
C LEU A 139 1.41 5.78 -6.69
N TRP A 140 1.19 4.48 -6.61
CA TRP A 140 1.95 3.57 -5.76
C TRP A 140 2.39 2.36 -6.55
N GLY A 141 3.68 2.13 -6.64
CA GLY A 141 4.25 0.98 -7.34
C GLY A 141 5.18 0.15 -6.47
N SER A 142 5.32 -1.11 -6.82
CA SER A 142 6.16 -2.13 -6.18
C SER A 142 7.13 -2.74 -7.20
N SER A 143 8.45 -2.68 -6.94
CA SER A 143 9.47 -3.23 -7.86
C SER A 143 9.40 -2.59 -9.26
N TYR A 144 9.34 -3.37 -10.34
CA TYR A 144 9.27 -2.84 -11.71
C TYR A 144 8.14 -1.81 -11.90
N SER A 145 6.99 -2.02 -11.28
CA SER A 145 5.89 -1.07 -11.38
C SER A 145 6.14 0.23 -10.62
N SER A 146 6.97 0.19 -9.55
CA SER A 146 7.41 1.39 -8.86
C SER A 146 8.29 2.29 -9.75
N SER A 147 8.94 1.70 -10.74
CA SER A 147 9.67 2.42 -11.79
C SER A 147 8.72 2.96 -12.85
N LEU A 148 7.71 2.19 -13.28
CA LEU A 148 6.75 2.62 -14.30
C LEU A 148 5.86 3.80 -13.89
N ILE A 149 5.67 4.05 -12.59
CA ILE A 149 4.89 5.23 -12.16
C ILE A 149 5.59 6.54 -12.48
N PHE A 150 6.93 6.60 -12.66
CA PHE A 150 7.64 7.81 -13.05
C PHE A 150 7.29 8.28 -14.47
N PRO A 151 7.43 7.44 -15.53
CA PRO A 151 6.99 7.84 -16.86
C PRO A 151 5.48 8.06 -16.94
N LEU A 152 4.66 7.32 -16.18
CA LEU A 152 3.22 7.58 -16.10
C LEU A 152 2.95 8.99 -15.57
N ALA A 153 3.57 9.40 -14.46
CA ALA A 153 3.40 10.72 -13.88
C ALA A 153 3.96 11.83 -14.76
N ALA A 154 5.14 11.64 -15.37
CA ALA A 154 5.77 12.60 -16.25
C ALA A 154 4.92 12.91 -17.50
N GLN A 155 4.21 11.92 -18.02
CA GLN A 155 3.32 12.04 -19.18
C GLN A 155 1.91 12.54 -18.80
N ASN A 156 1.55 12.49 -17.52
CA ASN A 156 0.20 12.80 -17.02
C ASN A 156 0.26 13.74 -15.80
N PRO A 157 0.70 14.99 -15.94
CA PRO A 157 0.95 15.89 -14.80
C PRO A 157 -0.32 16.26 -14.01
N ASP A 158 -1.50 16.14 -14.63
CA ASP A 158 -2.76 16.62 -14.06
C ASP A 158 -3.41 15.58 -13.14
N GLY A 159 -3.83 16.04 -11.96
CA GLY A 159 -4.59 15.25 -10.98
C GLY A 159 -3.75 14.34 -10.09
N ILE A 160 -2.49 14.05 -10.46
CA ILE A 160 -1.54 13.31 -9.62
C ILE A 160 -0.93 14.27 -8.61
N ILE A 161 -0.96 13.91 -7.32
CA ILE A 161 -0.45 14.76 -6.23
C ILE A 161 0.79 14.21 -5.54
N ALA A 162 1.08 12.90 -5.68
CA ALA A 162 2.28 12.28 -5.10
C ALA A 162 2.55 10.89 -5.72
N LEU A 163 3.79 10.42 -5.57
CA LEU A 163 4.23 9.07 -5.89
C LEU A 163 4.77 8.37 -4.65
N LEU A 164 4.45 7.07 -4.49
CA LEU A 164 5.13 6.15 -3.58
C LEU A 164 5.76 5.01 -4.39
N SER A 165 7.07 4.95 -4.35
CA SER A 165 7.88 4.06 -5.17
C SER A 165 8.69 3.12 -4.26
N PHE A 166 8.35 1.83 -4.28
CA PHE A 166 8.97 0.80 -3.43
C PHE A 166 9.91 -0.06 -4.25
N SER A 167 11.19 0.00 -3.95
CA SER A 167 12.28 -0.69 -4.64
C SER A 167 12.33 -0.38 -6.14
N PRO A 168 12.44 0.92 -6.55
CA PRO A 168 12.61 1.25 -7.96
C PRO A 168 14.02 0.91 -8.47
N GLY A 169 14.12 0.70 -9.77
CA GLY A 169 15.36 0.48 -10.50
C GLY A 169 15.17 0.62 -12.01
N GLU A 170 16.25 0.63 -12.77
CA GLU A 170 16.23 0.57 -14.23
C GLU A 170 16.06 -0.89 -14.71
N TYR A 171 14.87 -1.46 -14.45
CA TYR A 171 14.55 -2.88 -14.71
C TYR A 171 14.39 -3.26 -16.18
N PHE A 172 14.57 -2.30 -17.10
CA PHE A 172 14.23 -2.47 -18.51
C PHE A 172 15.49 -2.51 -19.37
N ASP A 173 15.67 -3.60 -20.11
CA ASP A 173 16.86 -3.82 -20.92
C ASP A 173 17.00 -2.87 -22.11
N SER A 174 15.88 -2.31 -22.57
CA SER A 174 15.85 -1.40 -23.71
C SER A 174 16.52 -0.05 -23.47
N ASP A 175 16.51 0.46 -22.22
CA ASP A 175 17.12 1.73 -21.84
C ASP A 175 17.39 1.75 -20.33
N LYS A 176 18.66 1.74 -19.94
CA LYS A 176 19.12 1.74 -18.53
C LYS A 176 19.02 3.12 -17.85
N HIS A 177 18.50 4.12 -18.53
CA HIS A 177 18.31 5.48 -18.01
C HIS A 177 16.87 5.99 -18.15
N MET A 178 15.97 5.14 -18.62
CA MET A 178 14.58 5.49 -18.92
C MET A 178 13.85 6.06 -17.70
N ILE A 179 14.05 5.46 -16.55
CA ILE A 179 13.33 5.84 -15.32
C ILE A 179 13.92 7.11 -14.71
N ALA A 180 15.24 7.22 -14.65
CA ALA A 180 15.90 8.45 -14.21
C ALA A 180 15.52 9.64 -15.10
N ALA A 181 15.48 9.47 -16.43
CA ALA A 181 15.04 10.48 -17.37
C ALA A 181 13.58 10.91 -17.16
N ALA A 182 12.70 9.95 -16.86
CA ALA A 182 11.30 10.24 -16.52
C ALA A 182 11.18 10.95 -15.17
N ALA A 183 11.94 10.51 -14.16
CA ALA A 183 11.97 11.10 -12.82
C ALA A 183 12.34 12.60 -12.86
N ALA A 184 13.26 13.00 -13.73
CA ALA A 184 13.64 14.40 -13.94
C ALA A 184 12.45 15.30 -14.34
N ASN A 185 11.35 14.74 -14.83
CA ASN A 185 10.14 15.45 -15.24
C ASN A 185 8.99 15.35 -14.23
N VAL A 186 9.14 14.61 -13.13
CA VAL A 186 8.13 14.52 -12.07
C VAL A 186 8.17 15.79 -11.21
N ARG A 187 7.01 16.43 -11.01
CA ARG A 187 6.91 17.73 -10.30
C ARG A 187 6.20 17.62 -8.94
N VAL A 188 5.66 16.46 -8.62
CA VAL A 188 4.96 16.18 -7.36
C VAL A 188 5.92 15.56 -6.33
N PRO A 189 5.59 15.58 -5.03
CA PRO A 189 6.34 14.88 -4.00
C PRO A 189 6.47 13.39 -4.28
N VAL A 190 7.64 12.83 -4.01
CA VAL A 190 7.95 11.41 -4.21
C VAL A 190 8.49 10.80 -2.92
N PHE A 191 7.93 9.69 -2.52
CA PHE A 191 8.46 8.80 -1.48
C PHE A 191 9.13 7.60 -2.15
N VAL A 192 10.44 7.45 -1.98
CA VAL A 192 11.20 6.30 -2.46
C VAL A 192 11.63 5.46 -1.26
N ALA A 193 11.15 4.22 -1.21
CA ALA A 193 11.56 3.22 -0.23
C ALA A 193 12.42 2.14 -0.90
N SER A 194 13.60 1.87 -0.33
CA SER A 194 14.50 0.81 -0.80
C SER A 194 15.27 0.25 0.37
N THR A 195 15.54 -1.05 0.38
CA THR A 195 16.46 -1.65 1.34
C THR A 195 17.88 -1.14 1.11
N ARG A 196 18.80 -1.40 2.04
CA ARG A 196 20.21 -0.98 1.90
C ARG A 196 20.89 -1.59 0.68
N GLU A 197 20.51 -2.82 0.35
CA GLU A 197 21.05 -3.60 -0.77
C GLU A 197 20.58 -3.06 -2.13
N GLU A 198 19.46 -2.34 -2.15
CA GLU A 198 18.83 -1.80 -3.36
C GLU A 198 19.17 -0.32 -3.62
N LEU A 199 19.99 0.31 -2.78
CA LEU A 199 20.29 1.73 -2.89
C LEU A 199 20.98 2.09 -4.21
N SER A 200 21.86 1.20 -4.72
CA SER A 200 22.52 1.39 -6.00
C SER A 200 21.55 1.53 -7.18
N ASP A 201 20.39 0.89 -7.10
CA ASP A 201 19.37 0.94 -8.14
C ASP A 201 18.44 2.16 -7.98
N ALA A 202 18.11 2.52 -6.73
CA ALA A 202 17.19 3.61 -6.43
C ALA A 202 17.85 5.00 -6.47
N ASP A 203 19.13 5.11 -6.12
CA ASP A 203 19.85 6.39 -5.98
C ASP A 203 19.94 7.20 -7.27
N PRO A 204 20.20 6.63 -8.45
CA PRO A 204 20.18 7.37 -9.71
C PRO A 204 18.82 8.01 -10.01
N ILE A 205 17.73 7.28 -9.73
CA ILE A 205 16.35 7.75 -9.92
C ILE A 205 16.05 8.89 -8.93
N MET A 206 16.43 8.70 -7.66
CA MET A 206 16.23 9.70 -6.62
C MET A 206 17.02 10.99 -6.91
N ALA A 207 18.25 10.86 -7.41
CA ALA A 207 19.12 11.99 -7.79
C ALA A 207 18.59 12.78 -8.99
N ALA A 208 17.87 12.13 -9.89
CA ALA A 208 17.26 12.76 -11.06
C ALA A 208 16.01 13.60 -10.72
N LEU A 209 15.36 13.35 -9.58
CA LEU A 209 14.18 14.11 -9.18
C LEU A 209 14.48 15.61 -9.03
N PRO A 210 13.58 16.49 -9.47
CA PRO A 210 13.68 17.90 -9.14
C PRO A 210 13.75 18.14 -7.63
N LYS A 211 14.49 19.17 -7.22
CA LYS A 211 14.57 19.56 -5.81
C LYS A 211 13.16 19.88 -5.29
N ASN A 212 12.70 19.08 -4.35
CA ASN A 212 11.43 19.24 -3.65
C ASN A 212 11.65 18.83 -2.19
N SER A 213 11.42 19.75 -1.24
CA SER A 213 11.58 19.48 0.19
C SER A 213 10.62 18.43 0.73
N ALA A 214 9.58 18.09 -0.03
CA ALA A 214 8.63 17.04 0.30
C ALA A 214 9.04 15.65 -0.23
N ASN A 215 10.10 15.55 -1.06
CA ASN A 215 10.65 14.25 -1.45
C ASN A 215 11.24 13.54 -0.23
N VAL A 216 11.03 12.24 -0.16
CA VAL A 216 11.51 11.38 0.92
C VAL A 216 12.30 10.22 0.34
N ARG A 217 13.54 10.06 0.81
CA ARG A 217 14.30 8.83 0.65
C ARG A 217 14.18 8.05 1.96
N PHE A 218 13.48 6.93 1.92
CA PHE A 218 13.27 6.07 3.08
C PHE A 218 14.05 4.77 2.96
N VAL A 219 14.97 4.55 3.89
CA VAL A 219 15.73 3.30 4.00
C VAL A 219 15.27 2.63 5.28
N PRO A 220 14.44 1.57 5.21
CA PRO A 220 13.93 0.90 6.38
C PRO A 220 15.06 0.21 7.16
N GLU A 221 14.98 0.23 8.49
CA GLU A 221 15.89 -0.54 9.36
C GLU A 221 15.70 -2.05 9.10
N HIS A 222 14.45 -2.48 9.07
CA HIS A 222 14.03 -3.82 8.66
C HIS A 222 13.14 -3.68 7.43
N GLY A 223 13.66 -4.09 6.28
CA GLY A 223 12.98 -3.99 4.99
C GLY A 223 13.08 -5.26 4.18
N VAL A 224 12.12 -5.43 3.30
CA VAL A 224 12.14 -6.43 2.23
C VAL A 224 11.74 -5.77 0.93
N HIS A 225 12.00 -6.43 -0.18
CA HIS A 225 11.76 -5.91 -1.53
C HIS A 225 10.31 -5.48 -1.77
N GLY A 226 10.14 -4.33 -2.39
CA GLY A 226 8.85 -3.83 -2.85
C GLY A 226 7.88 -3.47 -1.71
N SER A 227 6.59 -3.40 -2.04
CA SER A 227 5.52 -3.14 -1.07
C SER A 227 5.36 -4.25 -0.03
N SER A 228 6.00 -5.41 -0.23
CA SER A 228 6.08 -6.49 0.76
C SER A 228 6.66 -6.02 2.09
N THR A 229 7.44 -4.94 2.08
CA THR A 229 8.02 -4.31 3.30
C THR A 229 6.96 -3.85 4.30
N LEU A 230 5.70 -3.69 3.87
CA LEU A 230 4.54 -3.29 4.68
C LEU A 230 3.65 -4.47 5.11
N ILE A 231 3.95 -5.68 4.63
CA ILE A 231 3.16 -6.88 4.91
C ILE A 231 3.75 -7.61 6.12
N ALA A 232 3.05 -7.60 7.26
CA ALA A 232 3.55 -8.18 8.52
C ALA A 232 4.02 -9.64 8.37
N LYS A 233 3.35 -10.45 7.56
CA LYS A 233 3.75 -11.85 7.28
C LYS A 233 5.10 -11.94 6.55
N ARG A 234 5.48 -10.90 5.76
CA ARG A 234 6.72 -10.85 4.97
C ARG A 234 7.85 -10.12 5.71
N ASN A 235 7.48 -9.16 6.53
CA ASN A 235 8.40 -8.30 7.28
C ASN A 235 7.88 -8.09 8.71
N PRO A 236 7.90 -9.12 9.57
CA PRO A 236 7.32 -9.04 10.91
C PRO A 236 7.98 -8.00 11.79
N ASP A 237 9.29 -7.76 11.63
CA ASP A 237 10.08 -6.86 12.49
C ASP A 237 10.02 -5.39 12.04
N GLY A 238 9.65 -5.12 10.77
CA GLY A 238 9.70 -3.78 10.20
C GLY A 238 8.39 -3.24 9.68
N ALA A 239 7.37 -4.06 9.43
CA ALA A 239 6.18 -3.63 8.72
C ALA A 239 5.49 -2.42 9.35
N GLU A 240 5.33 -2.38 10.68
CA GLU A 240 4.65 -1.27 11.37
C GLU A 240 5.46 0.03 11.38
N ALA A 241 6.78 -0.05 11.53
CA ALA A 241 7.65 1.13 11.44
C ALA A 241 7.64 1.70 10.02
N ASN A 242 7.72 0.83 9.01
CA ASN A 242 7.66 1.21 7.60
C ASN A 242 6.29 1.80 7.24
N TRP A 243 5.21 1.22 7.77
CA TRP A 243 3.87 1.76 7.63
C TRP A 243 3.74 3.17 8.22
N SER A 244 4.32 3.41 9.38
CA SER A 244 4.33 4.74 10.02
C SER A 244 4.98 5.81 9.13
N ALA A 245 6.09 5.48 8.46
CA ALA A 245 6.75 6.38 7.52
C ALA A 245 5.88 6.69 6.29
N VAL A 246 5.20 5.68 5.74
CA VAL A 246 4.25 5.84 4.63
C VAL A 246 3.09 6.75 5.03
N MET A 247 2.50 6.54 6.22
CA MET A 247 1.39 7.35 6.70
C MET A 247 1.80 8.79 6.99
N ALA A 248 3.01 9.01 7.50
CA ALA A 248 3.56 10.36 7.68
C ALA A 248 3.68 11.11 6.35
N PHE A 249 4.12 10.42 5.28
CA PHE A 249 4.16 11.00 3.94
C PHE A 249 2.76 11.27 3.38
N LEU A 250 1.86 10.29 3.39
CA LEU A 250 0.50 10.43 2.87
C LEU A 250 -0.27 11.56 3.58
N ASN A 251 -0.19 11.66 4.90
CA ASN A 251 -0.86 12.73 5.67
C ASN A 251 -0.31 14.13 5.34
N ARG A 252 0.95 14.24 4.91
CA ARG A 252 1.54 15.50 4.47
C ARG A 252 1.08 15.92 3.08
N VAL A 253 0.98 14.97 2.12
CA VAL A 253 0.64 15.28 0.72
C VAL A 253 -0.86 15.31 0.44
N ALA A 254 -1.66 14.61 1.25
CA ALA A 254 -3.12 14.55 1.18
C ALA A 254 -3.71 14.63 2.61
N PRO A 255 -3.64 15.80 3.27
CA PRO A 255 -4.18 15.98 4.61
C PRO A 255 -5.70 15.81 4.63
N ALA A 256 -6.27 15.53 5.80
CA ALA A 256 -7.71 15.61 6.00
C ALA A 256 -8.19 17.04 5.70
N LYS A 257 -9.35 17.14 5.03
CA LYS A 257 -10.01 18.43 4.76
C LYS A 257 -10.65 18.97 6.03
#